data_6f64f0b9f21218b0fa75419f41d83f8b
#
_entry.id   6f64f0b9f21218b0fa75419f41d83f8b
#
_cell.length_a   1.000
_cell.length_b   1.000
_cell.length_c   1.000
_cell.angle_alpha   90.00
_cell.angle_beta   90.00
_cell.angle_gamma   90.00
#
_symmetry.space_group_name_H-M   'P 1'
#
loop_
_entity.id
_entity.type
_entity.pdbx_description
1 polymer ?
#
loop_
_entity_poly.entity_id
_entity_poly.type
_entity_poly.pdbx_seq_one_letter_code
_entity_poly.pdbx_strand_id
1 'polypeptide(L)'
;MLDFFSQKNRILLREMVKTDFKLRYQGSLIGHLWSILKPLMLFTIMYLVFVRFLRFDDGTPHYAITWSFFSEATSMGMMSIVSRGDLLRKLNFSKEIIVISSVVGASINYVINLLVVFVFALVNGVNFSLGWLSVIPLFAELFLFSAGIAFVLATLFVKYRDIGPIWEVVMQAGMYATPIIYSLTFILQRGQVKIAKLMMLNPLAQIIQDLRHFIVFSGSLRGWDLIGHKAIAIIPYFLPLVIFAIGYYIFHHQAKKFAEIL
;
A
#
# COMPACT_ATOMS: atom_id res chain seq x y z
N MET A 1 -14.04 17.38 12.29
CA MET A 1 -14.03 17.07 10.84
C MET A 1 -13.89 18.31 9.95
N LEU A 2 -14.50 19.44 10.29
CA LEU A 2 -14.43 20.68 9.47
C LEU A 2 -13.03 21.31 9.38
N ASP A 3 -12.18 21.13 10.40
CA ASP A 3 -10.82 21.68 10.44
C ASP A 3 -9.84 21.01 9.44
N PHE A 4 -10.06 19.73 9.09
CA PHE A 4 -9.17 19.02 8.14
C PHE A 4 -9.18 19.67 6.74
N PHE A 5 -10.32 20.17 6.29
CA PHE A 5 -10.49 20.82 4.97
C PHE A 5 -10.19 22.32 4.97
N SER A 6 -9.72 22.88 6.08
CA SER A 6 -9.37 24.30 6.13
C SER A 6 -8.27 24.62 5.10
N GLN A 7 -8.28 25.84 4.56
CA GLN A 7 -7.30 26.29 3.58
C GLN A 7 -5.86 26.16 4.12
N LYS A 8 -5.66 26.47 5.40
CA LYS A 8 -4.37 26.31 6.12
C LYS A 8 -3.88 24.86 6.07
N ASN A 9 -4.74 23.91 6.35
CA ASN A 9 -4.42 22.48 6.38
C ASN A 9 -4.11 21.93 4.99
N ARG A 10 -4.80 22.38 3.95
CA ARG A 10 -4.49 22.01 2.55
C ARG A 10 -3.12 22.53 2.10
N ILE A 11 -2.78 23.78 2.45
CA ILE A 11 -1.47 24.37 2.14
C ILE A 11 -0.38 23.56 2.86
N LEU A 12 -0.57 23.29 4.15
CA LEU A 12 0.37 22.51 4.94
C LEU A 12 0.59 21.11 4.37
N LEU A 13 -0.50 20.38 4.03
CA LEU A 13 -0.41 19.07 3.40
C LEU A 13 0.42 19.11 2.12
N ARG A 14 0.13 20.07 1.24
CA ARG A 14 0.85 20.25 -0.03
C ARG A 14 2.35 20.49 0.20
N GLU A 15 2.69 21.40 1.11
CA GLU A 15 4.09 21.72 1.40
C GLU A 15 4.83 20.56 2.06
N MET A 16 4.15 19.80 2.94
CA MET A 16 4.74 18.60 3.55
C MET A 16 5.04 17.53 2.49
N VAL A 17 4.07 17.20 1.63
CA VAL A 17 4.26 16.22 0.55
C VAL A 17 5.38 16.65 -0.39
N LYS A 18 5.40 17.93 -0.79
CA LYS A 18 6.43 18.48 -1.69
C LYS A 18 7.82 18.41 -1.06
N THR A 19 7.93 18.78 0.22
CA THR A 19 9.19 18.76 0.95
C THR A 19 9.68 17.34 1.16
N ASP A 20 8.82 16.41 1.56
CA ASP A 20 9.18 15.00 1.74
C ASP A 20 9.67 14.38 0.42
N PHE A 21 8.98 14.65 -0.68
CA PHE A 21 9.39 14.16 -1.98
C PHE A 21 10.74 14.74 -2.41
N LYS A 22 10.98 16.04 -2.16
CA LYS A 22 12.26 16.70 -2.46
C LYS A 22 13.40 16.14 -1.60
N LEU A 23 13.18 15.97 -0.30
CA LEU A 23 14.19 15.49 0.64
C LEU A 23 14.56 14.02 0.44
N ARG A 24 13.66 13.20 -0.08
CA ARG A 24 13.87 11.75 -0.27
C ARG A 24 15.10 11.42 -1.09
N TYR A 25 15.42 12.22 -2.09
CA TYR A 25 16.55 12.00 -3.00
C TYR A 25 17.55 13.15 -2.99
N GLN A 26 17.51 13.99 -1.97
CA GLN A 26 18.43 15.11 -1.82
C GLN A 26 19.85 14.60 -1.60
N GLY A 27 20.81 15.15 -2.35
CA GLY A 27 22.23 14.73 -2.29
C GLY A 27 22.58 13.50 -3.11
N SER A 28 21.61 12.90 -3.83
CA SER A 28 21.89 11.78 -4.74
C SER A 28 22.27 12.28 -6.13
N LEU A 29 23.32 11.68 -6.75
CA LEU A 29 23.74 11.97 -8.13
C LEU A 29 22.63 11.69 -9.16
N ILE A 30 21.88 10.61 -8.96
CA ILE A 30 20.79 10.16 -9.84
C ILE A 30 19.46 10.84 -9.44
N GLY A 31 19.37 11.36 -8.21
CA GLY A 31 18.22 12.11 -7.72
C GLY A 31 16.91 11.32 -7.83
N HIS A 32 15.89 11.98 -8.36
CA HIS A 32 14.54 11.42 -8.51
C HIS A 32 14.45 10.24 -9.49
N LEU A 33 15.46 10.00 -10.34
CA LEU A 33 15.46 8.81 -11.20
C LEU A 33 15.47 7.51 -10.40
N TRP A 34 15.89 7.52 -9.13
CA TRP A 34 15.79 6.36 -8.23
C TRP A 34 14.35 5.90 -7.99
N SER A 35 13.37 6.79 -8.08
CA SER A 35 11.96 6.40 -7.95
C SER A 35 11.48 5.46 -9.06
N ILE A 36 12.14 5.53 -10.22
CA ILE A 36 11.87 4.67 -11.38
C ILE A 36 12.90 3.52 -11.46
N LEU A 37 14.17 3.82 -11.26
CA LEU A 37 15.25 2.85 -11.46
C LEU A 37 15.19 1.69 -10.45
N LYS A 38 14.92 1.97 -9.17
CA LYS A 38 14.81 0.94 -8.12
C LYS A 38 13.70 -0.07 -8.41
N PRO A 39 12.45 0.34 -8.70
CA PRO A 39 11.39 -0.59 -9.11
C PRO A 39 11.71 -1.37 -10.38
N LEU A 40 12.28 -0.70 -11.40
CA LEU A 40 12.69 -1.36 -12.65
C LEU A 40 13.72 -2.46 -12.40
N MET A 41 14.74 -2.19 -11.60
CA MET A 41 15.76 -3.18 -11.26
C MET A 41 15.16 -4.37 -10.51
N LEU A 42 14.35 -4.11 -9.48
CA LEU A 42 13.67 -5.18 -8.73
C LEU A 42 12.73 -5.98 -9.62
N PHE A 43 11.96 -5.30 -10.46
CA PHE A 43 11.09 -5.93 -11.44
C PHE A 43 11.88 -6.82 -12.41
N THR A 44 12.97 -6.32 -12.97
CA THR A 44 13.83 -7.06 -13.89
C THR A 44 14.40 -8.32 -13.22
N ILE A 45 14.89 -8.20 -11.98
CA ILE A 45 15.42 -9.34 -11.22
C ILE A 45 14.31 -10.35 -10.97
N MET A 46 13.13 -9.91 -10.51
CA MET A 46 12.00 -10.82 -10.27
C MET A 46 11.53 -11.51 -11.56
N TYR A 47 11.46 -10.77 -12.67
CA TYR A 47 11.12 -11.34 -13.97
C TYR A 47 12.13 -12.42 -14.40
N LEU A 48 13.42 -12.14 -14.32
CA LEU A 48 14.46 -13.10 -14.67
C LEU A 48 14.39 -14.35 -13.80
N VAL A 49 14.24 -14.18 -12.47
CA VAL A 49 14.21 -15.31 -11.54
C VAL A 49 12.92 -16.13 -11.69
N PHE A 50 11.75 -15.49 -11.60
CA PHE A 50 10.49 -16.22 -11.51
C PHE A 50 9.94 -16.64 -12.87
N VAL A 51 10.06 -15.82 -13.91
CA VAL A 51 9.52 -16.13 -15.24
C VAL A 51 10.52 -16.91 -16.08
N ARG A 52 11.79 -16.45 -16.16
CA ARG A 52 12.79 -17.10 -17.02
C ARG A 52 13.43 -18.31 -16.38
N PHE A 53 13.79 -18.25 -15.08
CA PHE A 53 14.54 -19.32 -14.41
C PHE A 53 13.60 -20.36 -13.80
N LEU A 54 12.62 -19.95 -12.99
CA LEU A 54 11.68 -20.85 -12.32
C LEU A 54 10.46 -21.21 -13.18
N ARG A 55 10.27 -20.56 -14.33
CA ARG A 55 9.16 -20.78 -15.28
C ARG A 55 7.77 -20.74 -14.62
N PHE A 56 7.57 -19.85 -13.65
CA PHE A 56 6.24 -19.56 -13.17
C PHE A 56 5.48 -18.78 -14.24
N ASP A 57 4.50 -19.43 -14.84
CA ASP A 57 3.80 -18.98 -16.06
C ASP A 57 2.74 -17.87 -15.79
N ASP A 58 2.59 -17.46 -14.55
CA ASP A 58 1.46 -16.63 -14.10
C ASP A 58 1.71 -15.13 -14.11
N GLY A 59 2.77 -14.64 -14.71
CA GLY A 59 3.06 -13.20 -14.80
C GLY A 59 3.19 -12.47 -13.45
N THR A 60 3.64 -13.15 -12.42
CA THR A 60 3.60 -12.75 -11.01
C THR A 60 4.43 -11.54 -10.56
N PRO A 61 5.48 -11.06 -11.26
CA PRO A 61 6.36 -10.01 -10.71
C PRO A 61 5.72 -8.64 -10.51
N HIS A 62 4.60 -8.36 -11.19
CA HIS A 62 4.03 -7.00 -11.27
C HIS A 62 3.39 -6.50 -9.98
N TYR A 63 3.06 -7.40 -9.06
CA TYR A 63 2.24 -7.08 -7.88
C TYR A 63 3.04 -6.74 -6.63
N ALA A 64 4.34 -6.93 -6.66
CA ALA A 64 5.26 -6.50 -5.61
C ALA A 64 5.18 -4.98 -5.37
N ILE A 65 4.79 -4.19 -6.37
CA ILE A 65 4.61 -2.73 -6.22
C ILE A 65 3.46 -2.38 -5.26
N THR A 66 2.36 -3.14 -5.30
CA THR A 66 1.21 -2.92 -4.40
C THR A 66 1.59 -3.21 -2.95
N TRP A 67 2.35 -4.29 -2.73
CA TRP A 67 2.91 -4.60 -1.43
C TRP A 67 3.92 -3.55 -0.98
N SER A 68 4.82 -3.12 -1.86
CA SER A 68 5.81 -2.08 -1.56
C SER A 68 5.15 -0.77 -1.16
N PHE A 69 4.06 -0.39 -1.85
CA PHE A 69 3.28 0.79 -1.46
C PHE A 69 2.69 0.65 -0.06
N PHE A 70 2.04 -0.47 0.24
CA PHE A 70 1.45 -0.70 1.54
C PHE A 70 2.50 -0.67 2.66
N SER A 71 3.62 -1.34 2.46
CA SER A 71 4.74 -1.35 3.39
C SER A 71 5.33 0.04 3.61
N GLU A 72 5.57 0.79 2.51
CA GLU A 72 6.09 2.14 2.56
C GLU A 72 5.12 3.10 3.26
N ALA A 73 3.85 3.11 2.85
CA ALA A 73 2.82 4.00 3.38
C ALA A 73 2.61 3.79 4.88
N THR A 74 2.54 2.53 5.32
CA THR A 74 2.33 2.20 6.73
C THR A 74 3.56 2.46 7.58
N SER A 75 4.77 2.15 7.12
CA SER A 75 6.01 2.40 7.86
C SER A 75 6.32 3.90 7.96
N MET A 76 6.17 4.65 6.87
CA MET A 76 6.35 6.11 6.90
C MET A 76 5.27 6.79 7.74
N GLY A 77 4.02 6.35 7.61
CA GLY A 77 2.91 6.85 8.43
C GLY A 77 3.13 6.58 9.92
N MET A 78 3.60 5.39 10.28
CA MET A 78 3.95 5.03 11.66
C MET A 78 4.96 5.99 12.29
N MET A 79 6.04 6.29 11.58
CA MET A 79 7.12 7.16 12.07
C MET A 79 6.78 8.65 11.99
N SER A 80 5.76 9.03 11.24
CA SER A 80 5.49 10.41 10.81
C SER A 80 5.30 11.40 11.95
N ILE A 81 4.59 11.01 13.00
CA ILE A 81 4.31 11.86 14.17
C ILE A 81 5.58 12.15 14.96
N VAL A 82 6.39 11.13 15.16
CA VAL A 82 7.62 11.20 15.93
C VAL A 82 8.69 12.02 15.21
N SER A 83 8.84 11.79 13.92
CA SER A 83 9.82 12.51 13.09
C SER A 83 9.53 14.02 12.96
N ARG A 84 8.29 14.44 13.29
CA ARG A 84 7.84 15.84 13.19
C ARG A 84 7.35 16.41 14.52
N GLY A 85 7.89 15.91 15.64
CA GLY A 85 7.55 16.37 16.99
C GLY A 85 7.69 17.88 17.18
N ASP A 86 8.73 18.51 16.61
CA ASP A 86 8.95 19.96 16.68
C ASP A 86 7.85 20.76 15.99
N LEU A 87 7.29 20.26 14.91
CA LEU A 87 6.17 20.88 14.20
C LEU A 87 4.90 20.84 15.06
N LEU A 88 4.68 19.73 15.76
CA LEU A 88 3.54 19.54 16.66
C LEU A 88 3.53 20.48 17.85
N ARG A 89 4.71 20.84 18.36
CA ARG A 89 4.88 21.78 19.48
C ARG A 89 4.72 23.24 19.08
N LYS A 90 5.12 23.58 17.83
CA LYS A 90 5.17 24.99 17.37
C LYS A 90 3.92 25.45 16.64
N LEU A 91 3.16 24.56 16.03
CA LEU A 91 2.03 24.90 15.17
C LEU A 91 0.75 24.19 15.61
N ASN A 92 -0.35 24.96 15.61
CA ASN A 92 -1.68 24.40 15.85
C ASN A 92 -2.35 24.06 14.51
N PHE A 93 -2.51 22.76 14.23
CA PHE A 93 -3.14 22.21 13.02
C PHE A 93 -3.65 20.78 13.29
N SER A 94 -4.44 20.23 12.35
CA SER A 94 -4.91 18.85 12.44
C SER A 94 -3.77 17.86 12.27
N LYS A 95 -3.46 17.10 13.32
CA LYS A 95 -2.29 16.19 13.38
C LYS A 95 -2.40 15.03 12.38
N GLU A 96 -3.62 14.70 11.97
CA GLU A 96 -3.94 13.72 10.93
C GLU A 96 -3.23 14.02 9.60
N ILE A 97 -2.99 15.30 9.30
CA ILE A 97 -2.32 15.76 8.09
C ILE A 97 -0.91 15.17 7.98
N ILE A 98 -0.23 14.99 9.12
CA ILE A 98 1.12 14.43 9.16
C ILE A 98 1.12 12.98 8.64
N VAL A 99 0.19 12.16 9.13
CA VAL A 99 0.08 10.76 8.70
C VAL A 99 -0.38 10.69 7.25
N ILE A 100 -1.41 11.47 6.89
CA ILE A 100 -1.92 11.51 5.50
C ILE A 100 -0.84 11.99 4.52
N SER A 101 -0.01 12.99 4.89
CA SER A 101 1.07 13.45 4.01
C SER A 101 2.07 12.35 3.68
N SER A 102 2.38 11.47 4.63
CA SER A 102 3.26 10.33 4.42
C SER A 102 2.64 9.29 3.47
N VAL A 103 1.34 8.99 3.65
CA VAL A 103 0.62 8.06 2.77
C VAL A 103 0.49 8.63 1.34
N VAL A 104 0.20 9.94 1.21
CA VAL A 104 0.17 10.62 -0.10
C VAL A 104 1.55 10.63 -0.75
N GLY A 105 2.62 10.84 0.02
CA GLY A 105 3.99 10.76 -0.47
C GLY A 105 4.33 9.37 -1.04
N ALA A 106 3.94 8.30 -0.35
CA ALA A 106 4.05 6.93 -0.85
C ALA A 106 3.18 6.69 -2.10
N SER A 107 1.99 7.32 -2.17
CA SER A 107 1.08 7.22 -3.32
C SER A 107 1.70 7.77 -4.60
N ILE A 108 2.47 8.85 -4.52
CA ILE A 108 3.18 9.41 -5.69
C ILE A 108 4.16 8.37 -6.26
N ASN A 109 4.93 7.70 -5.40
CA ASN A 109 5.83 6.64 -5.83
C ASN A 109 5.06 5.45 -6.44
N TYR A 110 3.93 5.07 -5.82
CA TYR A 110 3.10 3.99 -6.35
C TYR A 110 2.57 4.29 -7.75
N VAL A 111 2.09 5.51 -7.99
CA VAL A 111 1.62 5.94 -9.32
C VAL A 111 2.76 5.89 -10.34
N ILE A 112 3.96 6.35 -9.99
CA ILE A 112 5.14 6.26 -10.87
C ILE A 112 5.44 4.80 -11.20
N ASN A 113 5.44 3.91 -10.19
CA ASN A 113 5.70 2.48 -10.36
C ASN A 113 4.61 1.80 -11.19
N LEU A 114 3.35 2.21 -11.00
CA LEU A 114 2.22 1.71 -11.78
C LEU A 114 2.34 2.09 -13.26
N LEU A 115 2.77 3.31 -13.57
CA LEU A 115 3.05 3.73 -14.96
C LEU A 115 4.14 2.86 -15.59
N VAL A 116 5.19 2.52 -14.85
CA VAL A 116 6.23 1.59 -15.33
C VAL A 116 5.64 0.22 -15.65
N VAL A 117 4.78 -0.30 -14.77
CA VAL A 117 4.09 -1.59 -15.01
C VAL A 117 3.19 -1.53 -16.24
N PHE A 118 2.45 -0.45 -16.44
CA PHE A 118 1.61 -0.29 -17.63
C PHE A 118 2.43 -0.28 -18.92
N VAL A 119 3.54 0.47 -18.96
CA VAL A 119 4.44 0.49 -20.12
C VAL A 119 4.96 -0.93 -20.38
N PHE A 120 5.36 -1.63 -19.31
CA PHE A 120 5.89 -3.00 -19.44
C PHE A 120 4.82 -4.00 -19.92
N ALA A 121 3.59 -3.88 -19.45
CA ALA A 121 2.47 -4.70 -19.91
C ALA A 121 2.20 -4.50 -21.40
N LEU A 122 2.18 -3.25 -21.88
CA LEU A 122 1.99 -2.92 -23.28
C LEU A 122 3.13 -3.48 -24.16
N VAL A 123 4.38 -3.37 -23.72
CA VAL A 123 5.55 -3.91 -24.44
C VAL A 123 5.49 -5.44 -24.54
N ASN A 124 4.91 -6.11 -23.53
CA ASN A 124 4.71 -7.57 -23.54
C ASN A 124 3.41 -8.02 -24.23
N GLY A 125 2.74 -7.14 -24.97
CA GLY A 125 1.59 -7.48 -25.79
C GLY A 125 0.26 -7.58 -25.05
N VAL A 126 0.18 -7.07 -23.81
CA VAL A 126 -1.10 -6.95 -23.08
C VAL A 126 -1.90 -5.82 -23.71
N ASN A 127 -3.07 -6.14 -24.26
CA ASN A 127 -3.93 -5.14 -24.88
C ASN A 127 -4.57 -4.23 -23.81
N PHE A 128 -4.63 -2.94 -24.10
CA PHE A 128 -5.37 -2.00 -23.29
C PHE A 128 -6.87 -2.38 -23.28
N SER A 129 -7.43 -2.55 -22.09
CA SER A 129 -8.84 -2.86 -21.89
C SER A 129 -9.51 -1.88 -20.92
N LEU A 130 -10.83 -1.77 -20.98
CA LEU A 130 -11.61 -1.00 -20.00
C LEU A 130 -11.41 -1.50 -18.56
N GLY A 131 -10.97 -2.75 -18.38
CA GLY A 131 -10.59 -3.30 -17.09
C GLY A 131 -9.48 -2.50 -16.38
N TRP A 132 -8.64 -1.79 -17.10
CA TRP A 132 -7.58 -0.95 -16.51
C TRP A 132 -8.15 0.22 -15.69
N LEU A 133 -9.39 0.66 -15.94
CA LEU A 133 -10.07 1.67 -15.13
C LEU A 133 -10.36 1.17 -13.69
N SER A 134 -10.40 -0.13 -13.46
CA SER A 134 -10.56 -0.71 -12.12
C SER A 134 -9.39 -0.38 -11.18
N VAL A 135 -8.25 0.03 -11.72
CA VAL A 135 -7.11 0.51 -10.91
C VAL A 135 -7.50 1.68 -10.01
N ILE A 136 -8.41 2.55 -10.45
CA ILE A 136 -8.81 3.74 -9.69
C ILE A 136 -9.53 3.34 -8.39
N PRO A 137 -10.63 2.56 -8.41
CA PRO A 137 -11.27 2.13 -7.16
C PRO A 137 -10.38 1.22 -6.31
N LEU A 138 -9.60 0.32 -6.92
CA LEU A 138 -8.66 -0.54 -6.18
C LEU A 138 -7.54 0.26 -5.51
N PHE A 139 -7.07 1.34 -6.14
CA PHE A 139 -6.11 2.24 -5.52
C PHE A 139 -6.74 3.03 -4.37
N ALA A 140 -7.98 3.50 -4.52
CA ALA A 140 -8.69 4.16 -3.44
C ALA A 140 -8.90 3.23 -2.22
N GLU A 141 -9.23 1.98 -2.48
CA GLU A 141 -9.34 0.92 -1.48
C GLU A 141 -8.00 0.68 -0.76
N LEU A 142 -6.92 0.52 -1.53
CA LEU A 142 -5.56 0.33 -1.03
C LEU A 142 -5.08 1.54 -0.20
N PHE A 143 -5.39 2.76 -0.65
CA PHE A 143 -5.07 4.00 0.06
C PHE A 143 -5.78 4.06 1.42
N LEU A 144 -7.09 3.79 1.46
CA LEU A 144 -7.87 3.76 2.70
C LEU A 144 -7.34 2.71 3.67
N PHE A 145 -7.04 1.52 3.18
CA PHE A 145 -6.47 0.46 4.00
C PHE A 145 -5.13 0.85 4.62
N SER A 146 -4.21 1.36 3.80
CA SER A 146 -2.88 1.80 4.23
C SER A 146 -2.95 2.96 5.22
N ALA A 147 -3.80 3.95 4.97
CA ALA A 147 -3.98 5.10 5.85
C ALA A 147 -4.61 4.69 7.20
N GLY A 148 -5.58 3.78 7.19
CA GLY A 148 -6.18 3.25 8.42
C GLY A 148 -5.17 2.55 9.31
N ILE A 149 -4.37 1.65 8.74
CA ILE A 149 -3.27 0.97 9.45
C ILE A 149 -2.22 1.98 9.92
N ALA A 150 -1.83 2.95 9.07
CA ALA A 150 -0.86 3.98 9.42
C ALA A 150 -1.32 4.82 10.63
N PHE A 151 -2.60 5.17 10.74
CA PHE A 151 -3.14 5.87 11.90
C PHE A 151 -3.01 5.06 13.19
N VAL A 152 -3.34 3.77 13.15
CA VAL A 152 -3.20 2.88 14.31
C VAL A 152 -1.73 2.78 14.72
N LEU A 153 -0.85 2.49 13.74
CA LEU A 153 0.58 2.33 13.99
C LEU A 153 1.22 3.62 14.51
N ALA A 154 0.89 4.78 13.94
CA ALA A 154 1.38 6.08 14.40
C ALA A 154 1.00 6.33 15.86
N THR A 155 -0.24 6.00 16.25
CA THR A 155 -0.72 6.12 17.62
C THR A 155 0.05 5.23 18.60
N LEU A 156 0.30 3.98 18.18
CA LEU A 156 1.04 3.01 18.99
C LEU A 156 2.52 3.38 19.09
N PHE A 157 3.13 3.81 17.99
CA PHE A 157 4.56 4.12 17.91
C PHE A 157 4.96 5.37 18.73
N VAL A 158 4.06 6.33 18.93
CA VAL A 158 4.28 7.44 19.85
C VAL A 158 4.49 6.94 21.28
N LYS A 159 3.77 5.90 21.69
CA LYS A 159 3.86 5.32 23.04
C LYS A 159 4.94 4.26 23.17
N TYR A 160 5.05 3.39 22.15
CA TYR A 160 5.86 2.17 22.18
C TYR A 160 6.74 2.11 20.95
N ARG A 161 8.03 2.39 21.09
CA ARG A 161 9.00 2.38 19.97
C ARG A 161 9.24 1.00 19.38
N ASP A 162 8.99 -0.05 20.15
CA ASP A 162 9.15 -1.45 19.72
C ASP A 162 8.15 -1.86 18.62
N ILE A 163 7.11 -1.08 18.39
CA ILE A 163 6.18 -1.28 17.27
C ILE A 163 6.91 -1.24 15.93
N GLY A 164 8.00 -0.48 15.78
CA GLY A 164 8.79 -0.42 14.56
C GLY A 164 9.33 -1.78 14.14
N PRO A 165 10.24 -2.40 14.92
CA PRO A 165 10.75 -3.75 14.65
C PRO A 165 9.65 -4.81 14.52
N ILE A 166 8.60 -4.75 15.34
CA ILE A 166 7.46 -5.66 15.24
C ILE A 166 6.78 -5.52 13.88
N TRP A 167 6.54 -4.29 13.42
CA TRP A 167 5.90 -4.03 12.14
C TRP A 167 6.76 -4.53 10.96
N GLU A 168 8.08 -4.39 11.03
CA GLU A 168 8.99 -4.94 10.02
C GLU A 168 8.84 -6.46 9.90
N VAL A 169 8.78 -7.18 11.02
CA VAL A 169 8.56 -8.64 11.03
C VAL A 169 7.18 -8.98 10.45
N VAL A 170 6.13 -8.23 10.83
CA VAL A 170 4.77 -8.40 10.28
C VAL A 170 4.78 -8.18 8.76
N MET A 171 5.50 -7.19 8.25
CA MET A 171 5.63 -6.96 6.81
C MET A 171 6.37 -8.11 6.11
N GLN A 172 7.45 -8.60 6.66
CA GLN A 172 8.16 -9.75 6.08
C GLN A 172 7.28 -11.00 6.04
N ALA A 173 6.64 -11.34 7.16
CA ALA A 173 5.73 -12.49 7.23
C ALA A 173 4.51 -12.34 6.31
N GLY A 174 3.93 -11.14 6.27
CA GLY A 174 2.77 -10.81 5.44
C GLY A 174 3.03 -10.94 3.95
N MET A 175 4.26 -10.64 3.50
CA MET A 175 4.66 -10.81 2.10
C MET A 175 4.56 -12.28 1.66
N TYR A 176 4.91 -13.22 2.54
CA TYR A 176 4.76 -14.65 2.26
C TYR A 176 3.34 -15.16 2.48
N ALA A 177 2.58 -14.55 3.38
CA ALA A 177 1.18 -14.90 3.63
C ALA A 177 0.22 -14.36 2.56
N THR A 178 0.67 -13.43 1.71
CA THR A 178 -0.10 -12.87 0.61
C THR A 178 0.39 -13.47 -0.72
N PRO A 179 -0.49 -13.84 -1.67
CA PRO A 179 -0.10 -14.47 -2.94
C PRO A 179 0.53 -13.44 -3.90
N ILE A 180 1.71 -12.91 -3.54
CA ILE A 180 2.48 -11.93 -4.30
C ILE A 180 3.49 -12.65 -5.20
N ILE A 181 4.32 -13.51 -4.59
CA ILE A 181 5.43 -14.21 -5.23
C ILE A 181 4.93 -15.46 -5.96
N TYR A 182 3.87 -16.06 -5.48
CA TYR A 182 3.24 -17.26 -6.05
C TYR A 182 1.80 -16.95 -6.44
N SER A 183 1.27 -17.74 -7.38
CA SER A 183 -0.11 -17.59 -7.81
C SER A 183 -1.09 -18.29 -6.88
N LEU A 184 -2.32 -17.82 -6.88
CA LEU A 184 -3.42 -18.50 -6.19
C LEU A 184 -3.65 -19.91 -6.77
N THR A 185 -3.46 -20.06 -8.09
CA THR A 185 -3.56 -21.32 -8.84
C THR A 185 -2.60 -22.38 -8.30
N PHE A 186 -1.37 -21.98 -7.93
CA PHE A 186 -0.39 -22.88 -7.33
C PHE A 186 -0.87 -23.51 -6.01
N ILE A 187 -1.56 -22.73 -5.17
CA ILE A 187 -2.14 -23.24 -3.90
C ILE A 187 -3.30 -24.19 -4.19
N LEU A 188 -4.16 -23.84 -5.16
CA LEU A 188 -5.32 -24.64 -5.54
C LEU A 188 -4.92 -25.98 -6.15
N GLN A 189 -3.90 -26.03 -7.00
CA GLN A 189 -3.36 -27.26 -7.58
C GLN A 189 -2.84 -28.24 -6.53
N ARG A 190 -2.44 -27.75 -5.35
CA ARG A 190 -2.04 -28.58 -4.20
C ARG A 190 -3.21 -28.99 -3.31
N GLY A 191 -4.44 -28.77 -3.72
CA GLY A 191 -5.64 -29.12 -2.97
C GLY A 191 -5.95 -28.25 -1.77
N GLN A 192 -5.21 -27.15 -1.57
CA GLN A 192 -5.31 -26.28 -0.39
C GLN A 192 -6.39 -25.18 -0.56
N VAL A 193 -7.59 -25.58 -0.97
CA VAL A 193 -8.72 -24.65 -1.24
C VAL A 193 -9.11 -23.81 -0.03
N LYS A 194 -9.08 -24.40 1.18
CA LYS A 194 -9.42 -23.66 2.41
C LYS A 194 -8.41 -22.52 2.70
N ILE A 195 -7.13 -22.80 2.49
CA ILE A 195 -6.06 -21.79 2.67
C ILE A 195 -6.22 -20.68 1.63
N ALA A 196 -6.46 -21.02 0.37
CA ALA A 196 -6.69 -20.04 -0.69
C ALA A 196 -7.88 -19.12 -0.37
N LYS A 197 -9.00 -19.67 0.14
CA LYS A 197 -10.15 -18.88 0.57
C LYS A 197 -9.84 -17.97 1.74
N LEU A 198 -9.10 -18.46 2.74
CA LEU A 198 -8.67 -17.65 3.88
C LEU A 198 -7.76 -16.48 3.47
N MET A 199 -6.83 -16.74 2.54
CA MET A 199 -5.95 -15.69 2.01
C MET A 199 -6.73 -14.59 1.28
N MET A 200 -7.82 -14.96 0.58
CA MET A 200 -8.65 -14.00 -0.13
C MET A 200 -9.53 -13.13 0.79
N LEU A 201 -9.60 -13.40 2.09
CA LEU A 201 -10.21 -12.51 3.07
C LEU A 201 -9.28 -11.35 3.47
N ASN A 202 -8.00 -11.43 3.13
CA ASN A 202 -7.07 -10.32 3.30
C ASN A 202 -7.30 -9.27 2.20
N PRO A 203 -7.59 -7.99 2.53
CA PRO A 203 -7.80 -6.95 1.52
C PRO A 203 -6.63 -6.77 0.55
N LEU A 204 -5.39 -6.89 1.03
CA LEU A 204 -4.22 -6.80 0.13
C LEU A 204 -4.18 -7.94 -0.89
N ALA A 205 -4.49 -9.16 -0.47
CA ALA A 205 -4.54 -10.31 -1.36
C ALA A 205 -5.66 -10.16 -2.40
N GLN A 206 -6.81 -9.65 -1.98
CA GLN A 206 -7.94 -9.35 -2.87
C GLN A 206 -7.56 -8.26 -3.88
N ILE A 207 -7.02 -7.11 -3.44
CA ILE A 207 -6.61 -6.00 -4.32
C ILE A 207 -5.58 -6.49 -5.35
N ILE A 208 -4.54 -7.22 -4.90
CA ILE A 208 -3.51 -7.78 -5.78
C ILE A 208 -4.12 -8.72 -6.80
N GLN A 209 -5.03 -9.59 -6.40
CA GLN A 209 -5.63 -10.57 -7.29
C GLN A 209 -6.60 -9.91 -8.29
N ASP A 210 -7.32 -8.88 -7.88
CA ASP A 210 -8.19 -8.11 -8.75
C ASP A 210 -7.38 -7.28 -9.77
N LEU A 211 -6.28 -6.64 -9.35
CA LEU A 211 -5.35 -5.99 -10.27
C LEU A 211 -4.80 -6.98 -11.31
N ARG A 212 -4.44 -8.21 -10.87
CA ARG A 212 -3.97 -9.27 -11.75
C ARG A 212 -5.00 -9.61 -12.82
N HIS A 213 -6.24 -9.79 -12.40
CA HIS A 213 -7.35 -10.11 -13.29
C HIS A 213 -7.62 -9.01 -14.31
N PHE A 214 -7.68 -7.76 -13.88
CA PHE A 214 -8.09 -6.66 -14.73
C PHE A 214 -6.98 -6.11 -15.64
N ILE A 215 -5.71 -6.19 -15.21
CA ILE A 215 -4.59 -5.60 -15.96
C ILE A 215 -3.87 -6.62 -16.82
N VAL A 216 -3.58 -7.83 -16.29
CA VAL A 216 -2.64 -8.74 -16.94
C VAL A 216 -3.34 -9.92 -17.58
N PHE A 217 -4.18 -10.62 -16.86
CA PHE A 217 -4.79 -11.86 -17.34
C PHE A 217 -6.20 -12.05 -16.78
N SER A 218 -7.20 -11.84 -17.64
CA SER A 218 -8.61 -11.96 -17.26
C SER A 218 -9.04 -13.40 -16.86
N GLY A 219 -8.22 -14.40 -17.14
CA GLY A 219 -8.43 -15.78 -16.68
C GLY A 219 -7.96 -16.04 -15.24
N SER A 220 -7.32 -15.06 -14.56
CA SER A 220 -6.90 -15.23 -13.18
C SER A 220 -8.11 -15.26 -12.24
N LEU A 221 -8.12 -16.20 -11.29
CA LEU A 221 -9.19 -16.36 -10.31
C LEU A 221 -9.18 -15.19 -9.31
N ARG A 222 -10.33 -14.57 -9.11
CA ARG A 222 -10.52 -13.55 -8.07
C ARG A 222 -11.03 -14.18 -6.77
N GLY A 223 -10.91 -13.46 -5.65
CA GLY A 223 -11.53 -13.86 -4.39
C GLY A 223 -13.04 -14.06 -4.53
N TRP A 224 -13.68 -13.21 -5.33
CA TRP A 224 -15.10 -13.30 -5.66
C TRP A 224 -15.51 -14.63 -6.31
N ASP A 225 -14.68 -15.15 -7.19
CA ASP A 225 -14.95 -16.40 -7.93
C ASP A 225 -14.64 -17.64 -7.08
N LEU A 226 -13.68 -17.52 -6.15
CA LEU A 226 -13.23 -18.61 -5.28
C LEU A 226 -14.11 -18.82 -4.05
N ILE A 227 -14.61 -17.72 -3.46
CA ILE A 227 -15.44 -17.76 -2.25
C ILE A 227 -16.89 -17.96 -2.67
N GLY A 228 -17.40 -19.19 -2.54
CA GLY A 228 -18.74 -19.56 -3.01
C GLY A 228 -19.91 -18.78 -2.38
N HIS A 229 -19.70 -18.12 -1.23
CA HIS A 229 -20.71 -17.28 -0.55
C HIS A 229 -20.44 -15.80 -0.83
N LYS A 230 -21.30 -15.14 -1.60
CA LYS A 230 -21.17 -13.71 -1.97
C LYS A 230 -21.04 -12.78 -0.75
N ALA A 231 -21.77 -13.07 0.34
CA ALA A 231 -21.69 -12.28 1.58
C ALA A 231 -20.28 -12.31 2.22
N ILE A 232 -19.56 -13.41 2.11
CA ILE A 232 -18.20 -13.53 2.62
C ILE A 232 -17.20 -12.89 1.63
N ALA A 233 -17.43 -13.07 0.34
CA ALA A 233 -16.58 -12.54 -0.71
C ALA A 233 -16.53 -10.99 -0.73
N ILE A 234 -17.55 -10.32 -0.21
CA ILE A 234 -17.62 -8.84 -0.14
C ILE A 234 -16.83 -8.26 1.05
N ILE A 235 -16.53 -9.08 2.09
CA ILE A 235 -15.87 -8.61 3.32
C ILE A 235 -14.54 -7.89 3.03
N PRO A 236 -13.60 -8.44 2.24
CA PRO A 236 -12.32 -7.78 2.00
C PRO A 236 -12.45 -6.41 1.34
N TYR A 237 -13.47 -6.16 0.54
CA TYR A 237 -13.71 -4.85 -0.10
C TYR A 237 -14.20 -3.78 0.88
N PHE A 238 -14.96 -4.15 1.93
CA PHE A 238 -15.42 -3.20 2.95
C PHE A 238 -14.47 -3.04 4.12
N LEU A 239 -13.63 -4.04 4.37
CA LEU A 239 -12.69 -4.05 5.49
C LEU A 239 -11.73 -2.84 5.51
N PRO A 240 -11.18 -2.37 4.37
CA PRO A 240 -10.38 -1.15 4.30
C PRO A 240 -11.07 0.09 4.82
N LEU A 241 -12.35 0.27 4.51
CA LEU A 241 -13.14 1.41 5.00
C LEU A 241 -13.35 1.33 6.53
N VAL A 242 -13.65 0.14 7.03
CA VAL A 242 -13.82 -0.09 8.48
C VAL A 242 -12.51 0.17 9.23
N ILE A 243 -11.39 -0.35 8.70
CA ILE A 243 -10.07 -0.16 9.31
C ILE A 243 -9.67 1.31 9.27
N PHE A 244 -9.96 2.02 8.17
CA PHE A 244 -9.72 3.46 8.10
C PHE A 244 -10.54 4.23 9.15
N ALA A 245 -11.82 3.93 9.28
CA ALA A 245 -12.69 4.59 10.26
C ALA A 245 -12.22 4.35 11.71
N ILE A 246 -11.87 3.11 12.03
CA ILE A 246 -11.36 2.73 13.36
C ILE A 246 -10.00 3.40 13.61
N GLY A 247 -9.07 3.33 12.66
CA GLY A 247 -7.74 3.91 12.78
C GLY A 247 -7.78 5.43 12.94
N TYR A 248 -8.60 6.10 12.13
CA TYR A 248 -8.84 7.53 12.25
C TYR A 248 -9.43 7.90 13.62
N TYR A 249 -10.44 7.16 14.10
CA TYR A 249 -11.07 7.40 15.39
C TYR A 249 -10.07 7.28 16.55
N ILE A 250 -9.29 6.19 16.57
CA ILE A 250 -8.26 5.94 17.59
C ILE A 250 -7.23 7.07 17.59
N PHE A 251 -6.72 7.42 16.41
CA PHE A 251 -5.72 8.46 16.23
C PHE A 251 -6.26 9.82 16.71
N HIS A 252 -7.44 10.21 16.21
CA HIS A 252 -8.05 11.51 16.54
C HIS A 252 -8.25 11.69 18.04
N HIS A 253 -8.69 10.63 18.73
CA HIS A 253 -8.89 10.65 20.17
C HIS A 253 -7.57 10.79 20.96
N GLN A 254 -6.50 10.16 20.49
CA GLN A 254 -5.18 10.21 21.13
C GLN A 254 -4.33 11.41 20.71
N ALA A 255 -4.64 12.03 19.57
CA ALA A 255 -3.86 13.11 18.97
C ALA A 255 -3.60 14.31 19.92
N LYS A 256 -4.54 14.59 20.82
CA LYS A 256 -4.41 15.68 21.81
C LYS A 256 -3.22 15.47 22.77
N LYS A 257 -2.89 14.22 23.08
CA LYS A 257 -1.84 13.85 24.04
C LYS A 257 -0.44 13.73 23.41
N PHE A 258 -0.32 13.76 22.08
CA PHE A 258 0.97 13.54 21.42
C PHE A 258 2.01 14.62 21.72
N ALA A 259 1.57 15.88 21.85
CA ALA A 259 2.47 16.99 22.17
C ALA A 259 3.02 16.92 23.61
N GLU A 260 2.37 16.19 24.50
CA GLU A 260 2.80 15.99 25.90
C GLU A 260 3.75 14.80 26.04
N ILE A 261 3.61 13.80 25.14
CA ILE A 261 4.42 12.56 25.17
C ILE A 261 5.75 12.73 24.43
N LEU A 262 5.78 13.56 23.38
CA LEU A 262 6.96 13.82 22.55
C LEU A 262 7.77 15.02 23.08
#